data_ad7a9fa1639205b661cf862ac2d6ec5f
#
_entry.id   ad7a9fa1639205b661cf862ac2d6ec5f
#
_cell.length_a   1.000
_cell.length_b   1.000
_cell.length_c   1.000
_cell.angle_alpha   90.00
_cell.angle_beta   90.00
_cell.angle_gamma   90.00
#
_symmetry.space_group_name_H-M   'P 1'
#
loop_
_entity.id
_entity.type
_entity.pdbx_description
1 polymer ?
#
loop_
_entity_poly.entity_id
_entity_poly.type
_entity_poly.pdbx_seq_one_letter_code
_entity_poly.pdbx_strand_id
1 'polypeptide(L)'
;MICLNIHLTAKDAADIPRLHDLLAAAMRLSRTEPGCLRFDVYHSTAEPRRFTLVEHWADQSAIDAHRLAEAYTTIYKPQVMPLVDREAHPSTLLE
;
A
#
# COMPACT_ATOMS: atom_id res chain seq x y z
N MET A 1 -12.78 0.40 -12.91
CA MET A 1 -11.49 0.42 -12.22
C MET A 1 -11.55 1.36 -11.02
N ILE A 2 -11.01 0.92 -9.91
CA ILE A 2 -10.93 1.74 -8.69
C ILE A 2 -9.47 2.06 -8.43
N CYS A 3 -9.16 3.34 -8.22
CA CYS A 3 -7.80 3.79 -7.93
C CYS A 3 -7.72 4.25 -6.48
N LEU A 4 -6.69 3.80 -5.78
CA LEU A 4 -6.39 4.22 -4.42
C LEU A 4 -4.98 4.82 -4.40
N ASN A 5 -4.87 6.04 -3.91
CA ASN A 5 -3.59 6.69 -3.64
C ASN A 5 -3.46 6.83 -2.13
N ILE A 6 -2.46 6.17 -1.56
CA ILE A 6 -2.31 6.07 -0.12
C ILE A 6 -0.96 6.63 0.27
N HIS A 7 -0.96 7.58 1.21
CA HIS A 7 0.25 8.14 1.79
C HIS A 7 0.47 7.57 3.18
N LEU A 8 1.67 7.05 3.40
CA LEU A 8 2.11 6.52 4.69
C LEU A 8 3.29 7.34 5.17
N THR A 9 3.22 7.83 6.39
CA THR A 9 4.34 8.54 7.01
C THR A 9 4.78 7.76 8.25
N ALA A 10 6.05 7.35 8.28
CA ALA A 10 6.60 6.65 9.45
C ALA A 10 6.50 7.54 10.68
N LYS A 11 5.94 6.99 11.76
CA LYS A 11 5.88 7.68 13.06
C LYS A 11 7.27 7.87 13.65
N ASP A 12 8.16 6.88 13.43
CA ASP A 12 9.54 6.89 13.89
C ASP A 12 10.48 6.64 12.70
N ALA A 13 11.45 7.53 12.51
CA ALA A 13 12.44 7.39 11.44
C ALA A 13 13.24 6.08 11.54
N ALA A 14 13.41 5.52 12.74
CA ALA A 14 14.09 4.25 12.93
C ALA A 14 13.40 3.07 12.24
N ASP A 15 12.10 3.17 11.95
CA ASP A 15 11.32 2.13 11.28
C ASP A 15 11.37 2.20 9.76
N ILE A 16 12.03 3.20 9.17
CA ILE A 16 12.10 3.36 7.72
C ILE A 16 12.65 2.12 7.00
N PRO A 17 13.80 1.55 7.41
CA PRO A 17 14.31 0.35 6.74
C PRO A 17 13.34 -0.84 6.81
N ARG A 18 12.71 -1.04 7.96
CA ARG A 18 11.71 -2.10 8.15
C ARG A 18 10.48 -1.88 7.28
N LEU A 19 9.98 -0.65 7.22
CA LEU A 19 8.84 -0.30 6.38
C LEU A 19 9.15 -0.53 4.90
N HIS A 20 10.35 -0.16 4.46
CA HIS A 20 10.80 -0.43 3.09
C HIS A 20 10.67 -1.92 2.76
N ASP A 21 11.17 -2.80 3.62
CA ASP A 21 11.15 -4.24 3.36
C ASP A 21 9.74 -4.82 3.43
N LEU A 22 8.95 -4.42 4.42
CA LEU A 22 7.57 -4.87 4.58
C LEU A 22 6.69 -4.45 3.40
N LEU A 23 6.82 -3.19 2.98
CA LEU A 23 6.03 -2.66 1.87
C LEU A 23 6.45 -3.28 0.53
N ALA A 24 7.74 -3.54 0.33
CA ALA A 24 8.21 -4.24 -0.86
C ALA A 24 7.64 -5.66 -0.93
N ALA A 25 7.60 -6.38 0.18
CA ALA A 25 7.01 -7.71 0.26
C ALA A 25 5.51 -7.69 0.00
N ALA A 26 4.79 -6.76 0.62
CA ALA A 26 3.35 -6.59 0.40
C ALA A 26 3.03 -6.25 -1.06
N MET A 27 3.85 -5.39 -1.69
CA MET A 27 3.71 -5.03 -3.09
C MET A 27 3.83 -6.26 -4.00
N ARG A 28 4.85 -7.09 -3.79
CA ARG A 28 5.06 -8.29 -4.61
C ARG A 28 3.90 -9.28 -4.49
N LEU A 29 3.41 -9.51 -3.28
CA LEU A 29 2.27 -10.39 -3.05
C LEU A 29 0.98 -9.83 -3.64
N SER A 30 0.72 -8.54 -3.45
CA SER A 30 -0.51 -7.89 -3.94
C SER A 30 -0.61 -7.93 -5.46
N ARG A 31 0.50 -7.83 -6.17
CA ARG A 31 0.55 -7.91 -7.63
C ARG A 31 0.10 -9.27 -8.18
N THR A 32 0.13 -10.32 -7.38
CA THR A 32 -0.31 -11.66 -7.79
C THR A 32 -1.81 -11.87 -7.56
N GLU A 33 -2.49 -10.96 -6.90
CA GLU A 33 -3.90 -11.12 -6.54
C GLU A 33 -4.82 -10.88 -7.74
N PRO A 34 -5.89 -11.69 -7.89
CA PRO A 34 -6.88 -11.48 -8.94
C PRO A 34 -7.51 -10.09 -8.87
N GLY A 35 -7.57 -9.40 -10.00
CA GLY A 35 -8.15 -8.06 -10.07
C GLY A 35 -7.20 -6.93 -9.66
N CYS A 36 -5.97 -7.24 -9.24
CA CYS A 36 -4.94 -6.24 -9.05
C CYS A 36 -4.38 -5.82 -10.40
N LEU A 37 -4.68 -4.61 -10.84
CA LEU A 37 -4.21 -4.06 -12.11
C LEU A 37 -2.89 -3.32 -11.96
N ARG A 38 -2.67 -2.73 -10.79
CA ARG A 38 -1.46 -2.01 -10.43
C ARG A 38 -1.30 -2.00 -8.93
N PHE A 39 -0.09 -2.25 -8.45
CA PHE A 39 0.26 -2.05 -7.06
C PHE A 39 1.73 -1.62 -6.99
N ASP A 40 1.95 -0.32 -6.87
CA ASP A 40 3.28 0.28 -6.81
C ASP A 40 3.47 0.98 -5.47
N VAL A 41 4.64 0.80 -4.88
CA VAL A 41 5.06 1.52 -3.68
C VAL A 41 6.23 2.41 -4.04
N TYR A 42 6.10 3.69 -3.75
CA TYR A 42 7.16 4.69 -3.92
C TYR A 42 7.67 5.13 -2.56
N HIS A 43 8.97 5.25 -2.44
CA HIS A 43 9.61 5.87 -1.29
C HIS A 43 10.03 7.28 -1.68
N SER A 44 9.56 8.30 -0.96
CA SER A 44 9.89 9.69 -1.25
C SER A 44 11.39 9.96 -1.12
N THR A 45 11.96 10.64 -2.10
CA THR A 45 13.35 11.12 -2.04
C THR A 45 13.48 12.47 -1.32
N ALA A 46 12.36 13.20 -1.20
CA ALA A 46 12.34 14.50 -0.53
C ALA A 46 12.03 14.37 0.98
N GLU A 47 11.13 13.43 1.35
CA GLU A 47 10.75 13.18 2.75
C GLU A 47 10.94 11.68 3.05
N PRO A 48 12.08 11.27 3.63
CA PRO A 48 12.42 9.85 3.82
C PRO A 48 11.41 9.05 4.64
N ARG A 49 10.59 9.70 5.47
CA ARG A 49 9.56 9.04 6.26
C ARG A 49 8.29 8.74 5.47
N ARG A 50 8.19 9.24 4.23
CA ARG A 50 6.98 9.10 3.41
C ARG A 50 7.10 8.01 2.36
N PHE A 51 6.05 7.17 2.31
CA PHE A 51 5.81 6.20 1.25
C PHE A 51 4.47 6.50 0.59
N THR A 52 4.36 6.21 -0.70
CA THR A 52 3.11 6.36 -1.45
C THR A 52 2.78 5.03 -2.13
N LEU A 53 1.55 4.55 -1.91
CA LEU A 53 1.02 3.38 -2.58
C LEU A 53 0.08 3.86 -3.69
N VAL A 54 0.30 3.36 -4.91
CA VAL A 54 -0.59 3.59 -6.04
C VAL A 54 -1.19 2.25 -6.41
N GLU A 55 -2.50 2.11 -6.18
CA GLU A 55 -3.23 0.85 -6.35
C GLU A 55 -4.36 1.03 -7.35
N HIS A 56 -4.43 0.14 -8.34
CA HIS A 56 -5.55 0.06 -9.26
C HIS A 56 -6.17 -1.34 -9.16
N TRP A 57 -7.47 -1.36 -8.90
CA TRP A 57 -8.25 -2.60 -8.75
C TRP A 57 -9.36 -2.66 -9.78
N ALA A 58 -9.64 -3.85 -10.29
CA ALA A 58 -10.66 -4.03 -11.32
C ALA A 58 -12.04 -3.59 -10.85
N ASP A 59 -12.40 -3.92 -9.60
CA ASP A 59 -13.69 -3.61 -8.99
C ASP A 59 -13.62 -3.70 -7.47
N GLN A 60 -14.75 -3.43 -6.81
CA GLN A 60 -14.83 -3.49 -5.34
C GLN A 60 -14.60 -4.91 -4.79
N SER A 61 -15.04 -5.93 -5.53
CA SER A 61 -14.84 -7.31 -5.07
C SER A 61 -13.36 -7.69 -5.02
N ALA A 62 -12.54 -7.17 -5.92
CA ALA A 62 -11.09 -7.37 -5.89
C ALA A 62 -10.46 -6.71 -4.66
N ILE A 63 -10.92 -5.52 -4.28
CA ILE A 63 -10.47 -4.84 -3.06
C ILE A 63 -10.90 -5.63 -1.82
N ASP A 64 -12.13 -6.11 -1.78
CA ASP A 64 -12.63 -6.90 -0.65
C ASP A 64 -11.82 -8.19 -0.47
N ALA A 65 -11.51 -8.89 -1.57
CA ALA A 65 -10.65 -10.06 -1.57
C ALA A 65 -9.21 -9.74 -1.12
N HIS A 66 -8.66 -8.60 -1.57
CA HIS A 66 -7.34 -8.12 -1.15
C HIS A 66 -7.23 -7.96 0.36
N ARG A 67 -8.27 -7.43 1.00
CA ARG A 67 -8.29 -7.23 2.45
C ARG A 67 -8.37 -8.52 3.26
N LEU A 68 -8.64 -9.65 2.60
CA LEU A 68 -8.61 -10.98 3.20
C LEU A 68 -7.38 -11.79 2.80
N ALA A 69 -6.56 -11.26 1.88
CA ALA A 69 -5.39 -11.95 1.35
C ALA A 69 -4.16 -11.77 2.25
N GLU A 70 -3.13 -12.57 2.00
CA GLU A 70 -1.91 -12.66 2.81
C GLU A 70 -1.20 -11.32 2.99
N ALA A 71 -1.02 -10.56 1.91
CA ALA A 71 -0.33 -9.28 1.97
C ALA A 71 -0.95 -8.33 2.99
N TYR A 72 -2.27 -8.26 3.02
CA TYR A 72 -3.00 -7.39 3.92
C TYR A 72 -3.06 -7.93 5.34
N THR A 73 -3.42 -9.21 5.50
CA THR A 73 -3.71 -9.81 6.82
C THR A 73 -2.46 -10.15 7.62
N THR A 74 -1.32 -10.44 6.97
CA THR A 74 -0.09 -10.84 7.66
C THR A 74 0.99 -9.79 7.64
N ILE A 75 1.00 -8.86 6.68
CA ILE A 75 2.04 -7.83 6.55
C ILE A 75 1.47 -6.44 6.83
N TYR A 76 0.53 -5.99 6.02
CA TYR A 76 0.10 -4.59 6.03
C TYR A 76 -0.59 -4.20 7.33
N LYS A 77 -1.68 -4.88 7.67
CA LYS A 77 -2.48 -4.55 8.85
C LYS A 77 -1.72 -4.73 10.16
N PRO A 78 -1.09 -5.89 10.42
CA PRO A 78 -0.42 -6.12 11.71
C PRO A 78 0.95 -5.48 11.85
N GLN A 79 1.70 -5.28 10.76
CA GLN A 79 3.09 -4.86 10.83
C GLN A 79 3.36 -3.46 10.28
N VAL A 80 2.63 -3.02 9.25
CA VAL A 80 2.83 -1.69 8.66
C VAL A 80 1.97 -0.63 9.34
N MET A 81 0.68 -0.86 9.45
CA MET A 81 -0.27 0.15 9.95
C MET A 81 0.08 0.70 11.32
N PRO A 82 0.56 -0.09 12.30
CA PRO A 82 0.96 0.44 13.61
C PRO A 82 2.14 1.40 13.57
N LEU A 83 2.97 1.33 12.52
CA LEU A 83 4.20 2.12 12.41
C LEU A 83 4.01 3.44 11.65
N VAL A 84 2.84 3.69 11.09
CA VAL A 84 2.62 4.82 10.17
C VAL A 84 1.39 5.63 10.53
N ASP A 85 1.40 6.89 10.11
CA ASP A 85 0.18 7.68 9.91
C ASP A 85 -0.26 7.47 8.46
N ARG A 86 -1.53 7.10 8.28
CA ARG A 86 -2.07 6.70 6.98
C ARG A 86 -3.11 7.68 6.49
N GLU A 87 -2.96 8.07 5.23
CA GLU A 87 -3.92 8.93 4.53
C GLU A 87 -4.29 8.28 3.20
N ALA A 88 -5.52 7.81 3.08
CA ALA A 88 -6.01 7.12 1.89
C ALA A 88 -6.93 8.02 1.07
N HIS A 89 -6.66 8.09 -0.24
CA HIS A 89 -7.43 8.88 -1.18
C HIS A 89 -7.94 7.99 -2.32
N PRO A 90 -9.18 7.47 -2.23
CA PRO A 90 -9.84 6.93 -3.40
C PRO A 90 -9.90 8.03 -4.47
N SER A 91 -9.49 7.70 -5.68
CA SER A 91 -9.25 8.70 -6.71
C SER A 91 -9.83 8.27 -8.06
N THR A 92 -10.12 9.23 -8.91
CA THR A 92 -10.56 8.99 -10.28
C THR A 92 -9.47 9.47 -11.23
N LEU A 93 -9.07 8.60 -12.16
CA LEU A 93 -8.20 9.00 -13.25
C LEU A 93 -8.98 9.96 -14.16
N LEU A 94 -8.43 11.14 -14.42
CA LEU A 94 -9.14 12.16 -15.19
C LEU A 94 -9.25 11.81 -16.68
N GLU A 95 -8.25 11.14 -17.22
CA GLU A 95 -8.24 10.74 -18.64
C GLU A 95 -7.64 9.34 -18.85
#